data_806bc3d83adb79097b5fdc4e78722728
#
_entry.id   806bc3d83adb79097b5fdc4e78722728
#
_cell.length_a   1.000
_cell.length_b   1.000
_cell.length_c   1.000
_cell.angle_alpha   90.00
_cell.angle_beta   90.00
_cell.angle_gamma   90.00
#
_symmetry.space_group_name_H-M   'P 1'
#
loop_
_entity.id
_entity.type
_entity.pdbx_description
1 polymer ?
#
loop_
_entity_poly.entity_id
_entity_poly.type
_entity_poly.pdbx_seq_one_letter_code
_entity_poly.pdbx_strand_id
1 'polypeptide(L)'
;MNFWEIALLIIAEVLLSLFLFSAAIAILIFLVRRSMRKYKPVDIAIFEKIRPSVNPASNKIMLFITFLGKHQFLIPANLFLIFYFLLITRQTGFSIRIVTIALSSLVLMFLLKHLFQRRRPLSPLLKAARGLSFPSGHAIMAVTFYGLLIYILQHTIRLDGIKYVVTVLLVLLIAAIGYTRVYLRVHYASDVAAGFIIGFLWLIISLSVLKGIENYIAS
;
A
#
# COMPACT_ATOMS: atom_id res chain seq x y z
N MET A 1 36.53 15.02 27.96
CA MET A 1 35.81 15.81 26.93
C MET A 1 35.04 16.90 27.62
N ASN A 2 35.22 18.14 27.17
CA ASN A 2 34.39 19.25 27.64
C ASN A 2 33.01 19.27 26.96
N PHE A 3 32.08 20.07 27.50
CA PHE A 3 30.70 20.15 26.97
C PHE A 3 30.66 20.48 25.45
N TRP A 4 31.54 21.34 24.97
CA TRP A 4 31.60 21.75 23.58
C TRP A 4 32.10 20.64 22.66
N GLU A 5 33.04 19.83 23.07
CA GLU A 5 33.53 18.66 22.33
C GLU A 5 32.40 17.61 22.15
N ILE A 6 31.65 17.34 23.23
CA ILE A 6 30.48 16.43 23.16
C ILE A 6 29.40 16.98 22.21
N ALA A 7 29.08 18.26 22.34
CA ALA A 7 28.09 18.90 21.47
C ALA A 7 28.49 18.85 19.98
N LEU A 8 29.75 19.11 19.67
CA LEU A 8 30.27 19.03 18.29
C LEU A 8 30.22 17.59 17.74
N LEU A 9 30.54 16.59 18.55
CA LEU A 9 30.44 15.18 18.13
C LEU A 9 28.99 14.77 17.84
N ILE A 10 28.05 15.16 18.72
CA ILE A 10 26.60 14.87 18.49
C ILE A 10 26.11 15.56 17.20
N ILE A 11 26.47 16.83 17.01
CA ILE A 11 26.09 17.55 15.77
C ILE A 11 26.68 16.88 14.54
N ALA A 12 27.96 16.50 14.56
CA ALA A 12 28.62 15.82 13.45
C ALA A 12 27.97 14.47 13.15
N GLU A 13 27.62 13.67 14.18
CA GLU A 13 26.92 12.39 14.01
C GLU A 13 25.53 12.57 13.40
N VAL A 14 24.76 13.55 13.88
CA VAL A 14 23.42 13.86 13.31
C VAL A 14 23.53 14.29 11.86
N LEU A 15 24.46 15.20 11.54
CA LEU A 15 24.67 15.65 10.15
C LEU A 15 25.11 14.52 9.23
N LEU A 16 26.03 13.67 9.68
CA LEU A 16 26.48 12.49 8.93
C LEU A 16 25.33 11.51 8.71
N SER A 17 24.54 11.24 9.73
CA SER A 17 23.37 10.36 9.64
C SER A 17 22.33 10.89 8.67
N LEU A 18 22.02 12.19 8.71
CA LEU A 18 21.12 12.86 7.75
C LEU A 18 21.67 12.81 6.32
N PHE A 19 22.97 13.02 6.14
CA PHE A 19 23.61 12.91 4.83
C PHE A 19 23.53 11.51 4.26
N LEU A 20 23.90 10.48 5.04
CA LEU A 20 23.84 9.08 4.62
C LEU A 20 22.41 8.65 4.31
N PHE A 21 21.44 9.06 5.12
CA PHE A 21 20.01 8.78 4.87
C PHE A 21 19.52 9.43 3.57
N SER A 22 19.88 10.70 3.35
CA SER A 22 19.52 11.43 2.11
C SER A 22 20.16 10.80 0.88
N ALA A 23 21.42 10.38 0.98
CA ALA A 23 22.13 9.68 -0.09
C ALA A 23 21.49 8.33 -0.40
N ALA A 24 21.12 7.54 0.62
CA ALA A 24 20.42 6.27 0.46
C ALA A 24 19.07 6.45 -0.24
N ILE A 25 18.28 7.46 0.13
CA ILE A 25 17.03 7.81 -0.55
C ILE A 25 17.29 8.21 -2.01
N ALA A 26 18.29 9.03 -2.27
CA ALA A 26 18.61 9.45 -3.64
C ALA A 26 19.02 8.27 -4.52
N ILE A 27 19.84 7.36 -4.01
CA ILE A 27 20.23 6.11 -4.68
C ILE A 27 18.99 5.25 -4.94
N LEU A 28 18.13 5.07 -3.94
CA LEU A 28 16.89 4.29 -4.10
C LEU A 28 16.00 4.89 -5.20
N ILE A 29 15.79 6.20 -5.20
CA ILE A 29 15.02 6.90 -6.24
C ILE A 29 15.66 6.67 -7.62
N PHE A 30 16.97 6.79 -7.73
CA PHE A 30 17.69 6.58 -8.99
C PHE A 30 17.52 5.14 -9.49
N LEU A 31 17.72 4.14 -8.63
CA LEU A 31 17.58 2.72 -8.99
C LEU A 31 16.14 2.38 -9.41
N VAL A 32 15.15 2.86 -8.69
CA VAL A 32 13.74 2.64 -9.04
C VAL A 32 13.38 3.31 -10.35
N ARG A 33 13.79 4.57 -10.58
CA ARG A 33 13.56 5.27 -11.87
C ARG A 33 14.26 4.58 -13.04
N ARG A 34 15.46 4.05 -12.83
CA ARG A 34 16.19 3.26 -13.83
C ARG A 34 15.44 1.95 -14.13
N SER A 35 14.98 1.25 -13.11
CA SER A 35 14.17 0.03 -13.22
C SER A 35 12.89 0.27 -14.01
N MET A 36 12.14 1.34 -13.70
CA MET A 36 10.92 1.71 -14.42
C MET A 36 11.15 1.91 -15.93
N ARG A 37 12.29 2.51 -16.31
CA ARG A 37 12.66 2.69 -17.73
C ARG A 37 12.98 1.35 -18.39
N LYS A 38 13.73 0.49 -17.70
CA LYS A 38 14.11 -0.84 -18.19
C LYS A 38 12.90 -1.74 -18.44
N TYR A 39 11.91 -1.72 -17.54
CA TYR A 39 10.72 -2.58 -17.63
C TYR A 39 9.56 -2.00 -18.44
N LYS A 40 9.70 -0.79 -18.99
CA LYS A 40 8.65 -0.18 -19.83
C LYS A 40 8.22 -1.06 -21.01
N PRO A 41 9.11 -1.76 -21.77
CA PRO A 41 8.69 -2.67 -22.83
C PRO A 41 7.85 -3.84 -22.31
N VAL A 42 8.18 -4.40 -21.14
CA VAL A 42 7.42 -5.47 -20.49
C VAL A 42 6.02 -4.98 -20.09
N ASP A 43 5.92 -3.79 -19.51
CA ASP A 43 4.65 -3.17 -19.16
C ASP A 43 3.72 -3.01 -20.40
N ILE A 44 4.30 -2.61 -21.55
CA ILE A 44 3.56 -2.47 -22.81
C ILE A 44 3.13 -3.84 -23.33
N ALA A 45 4.00 -4.84 -23.33
CA ALA A 45 3.69 -6.20 -23.77
C ALA A 45 2.53 -6.81 -22.96
N ILE A 46 2.48 -6.54 -21.64
CA ILE A 46 1.36 -6.97 -20.80
C ILE A 46 0.05 -6.32 -21.23
N PHE A 47 0.04 -5.03 -21.59
CA PHE A 47 -1.17 -4.38 -22.11
C PHE A 47 -1.65 -5.00 -23.40
N GLU A 48 -0.76 -5.31 -24.35
CA GLU A 48 -1.15 -5.96 -25.61
C GLU A 48 -1.66 -7.38 -25.37
N LYS A 49 -1.10 -8.13 -24.42
CA LYS A 49 -1.60 -9.45 -24.05
C LYS A 49 -3.01 -9.41 -23.44
N ILE A 50 -3.34 -8.37 -22.68
CA ILE A 50 -4.65 -8.22 -22.02
C ILE A 50 -5.70 -7.64 -23.01
N ARG A 51 -5.27 -6.92 -24.05
CA ARG A 51 -6.14 -6.22 -25.00
C ARG A 51 -7.30 -7.06 -25.56
N PRO A 52 -7.11 -8.34 -25.94
CA PRO A 52 -8.21 -9.15 -26.46
C PRO A 52 -9.34 -9.43 -25.47
N SER A 53 -9.06 -9.38 -24.16
CA SER A 53 -10.06 -9.61 -23.09
C SER A 53 -10.91 -8.37 -22.77
N VAL A 54 -10.58 -7.20 -23.37
CA VAL A 54 -11.29 -5.95 -23.11
C VAL A 54 -12.59 -5.91 -23.93
N ASN A 55 -13.71 -6.01 -23.23
CA ASN A 55 -15.05 -5.92 -23.79
C ASN A 55 -16.03 -5.28 -22.77
N PRO A 56 -17.26 -4.88 -23.19
CA PRO A 56 -18.20 -4.20 -22.29
C PRO A 56 -18.59 -4.99 -21.04
N ALA A 57 -18.73 -6.31 -21.13
CA ALA A 57 -19.07 -7.17 -19.99
C ALA A 57 -17.93 -7.26 -19.00
N SER A 58 -16.70 -7.57 -19.47
CA SER A 58 -15.50 -7.59 -18.64
C SER A 58 -15.24 -6.24 -18.00
N ASN A 59 -15.49 -5.12 -18.70
CA ASN A 59 -15.31 -3.78 -18.16
C ASN A 59 -16.21 -3.54 -16.93
N LYS A 60 -17.49 -3.98 -16.95
CA LYS A 60 -18.38 -3.85 -15.79
C LYS A 60 -17.85 -4.60 -14.58
N ILE A 61 -17.37 -5.83 -14.77
CA ILE A 61 -16.77 -6.64 -13.69
C ILE A 61 -15.53 -5.95 -13.13
N MET A 62 -14.63 -5.48 -14.01
CA MET A 62 -13.40 -4.80 -13.58
C MET A 62 -13.69 -3.49 -12.87
N LEU A 63 -14.72 -2.75 -13.26
CA LEU A 63 -15.18 -1.54 -12.58
C LEU A 63 -15.73 -1.83 -11.19
N PHE A 64 -16.47 -2.92 -11.02
CA PHE A 64 -16.96 -3.37 -9.72
C PHE A 64 -15.81 -3.78 -8.79
N ILE A 65 -14.90 -4.64 -9.27
CA ILE A 65 -13.75 -5.08 -8.47
C ILE A 65 -12.86 -3.89 -8.08
N THR A 66 -12.57 -2.98 -9.02
CA THR A 66 -11.73 -1.81 -8.71
C THR A 66 -12.39 -0.86 -7.72
N PHE A 67 -13.74 -0.82 -7.65
CA PHE A 67 -14.48 -0.03 -6.65
C PHE A 67 -14.12 -0.46 -5.23
N LEU A 68 -13.94 -1.75 -4.96
CA LEU A 68 -13.54 -2.28 -3.66
C LEU A 68 -12.14 -1.80 -3.21
N GLY A 69 -11.30 -1.32 -4.12
CA GLY A 69 -10.01 -0.68 -3.83
C GLY A 69 -10.05 0.86 -3.82
N LYS A 70 -11.21 1.48 -4.04
CA LYS A 70 -11.36 2.96 -4.05
C LYS A 70 -11.57 3.51 -2.64
N HIS A 71 -11.13 4.77 -2.45
CA HIS A 71 -11.39 5.52 -1.21
C HIS A 71 -12.88 5.63 -0.87
N GLN A 72 -13.77 5.68 -1.88
CA GLN A 72 -15.23 5.71 -1.72
C GLN A 72 -15.78 4.45 -1.03
N PHE A 73 -15.12 3.30 -1.14
CA PHE A 73 -15.43 2.07 -0.41
C PHE A 73 -14.58 1.96 0.86
N LEU A 74 -13.27 2.18 0.74
CA LEU A 74 -12.33 1.92 1.84
C LEU A 74 -12.50 2.87 3.03
N ILE A 75 -12.88 4.15 2.80
CA ILE A 75 -13.10 5.08 3.91
C ILE A 75 -14.30 4.64 4.76
N PRO A 76 -15.51 4.44 4.21
CA PRO A 76 -16.63 3.92 5.00
C PRO A 76 -16.32 2.58 5.67
N ALA A 77 -15.64 1.68 4.98
CA ALA A 77 -15.27 0.36 5.53
C ALA A 77 -14.31 0.48 6.73
N ASN A 78 -13.28 1.34 6.64
CA ASN A 78 -12.39 1.60 7.77
C ASN A 78 -13.17 2.24 8.95
N LEU A 79 -14.01 3.25 8.69
CA LEU A 79 -14.82 3.90 9.73
C LEU A 79 -15.75 2.89 10.42
N PHE A 80 -16.43 2.04 9.64
CA PHE A 80 -17.27 0.98 10.19
C PHE A 80 -16.48 0.06 11.14
N LEU A 81 -15.30 -0.42 10.72
CA LEU A 81 -14.46 -1.28 11.54
C LEU A 81 -13.95 -0.57 12.81
N ILE A 82 -13.54 0.70 12.69
CA ILE A 82 -13.10 1.51 13.83
C ILE A 82 -14.21 1.60 14.87
N PHE A 83 -15.42 1.99 14.46
CA PHE A 83 -16.55 2.13 15.38
C PHE A 83 -17.00 0.77 15.93
N TYR A 84 -16.98 -0.30 15.13
CA TYR A 84 -17.31 -1.65 15.57
C TYR A 84 -16.34 -2.10 16.70
N PHE A 85 -15.04 -1.98 16.50
CA PHE A 85 -14.06 -2.39 17.50
C PHE A 85 -14.01 -1.44 18.71
N LEU A 86 -14.27 -0.16 18.51
CA LEU A 86 -14.27 0.84 19.60
C LEU A 86 -15.52 0.75 20.48
N LEU A 87 -16.70 0.67 19.88
CA LEU A 87 -17.97 0.83 20.60
C LEU A 87 -18.64 -0.51 20.93
N ILE A 88 -18.58 -1.49 20.04
CA ILE A 88 -19.31 -2.76 20.19
C ILE A 88 -18.47 -3.79 20.90
N THR A 89 -17.28 -4.10 20.39
CA THR A 89 -16.43 -5.15 21.00
C THR A 89 -15.53 -4.64 22.11
N ARG A 90 -15.37 -3.33 22.22
CA ARG A 90 -14.46 -2.66 23.18
C ARG A 90 -12.99 -3.03 23.02
N GLN A 91 -12.61 -3.56 21.86
CA GLN A 91 -11.22 -3.95 21.53
C GLN A 91 -10.48 -2.78 20.87
N THR A 92 -10.16 -1.75 21.66
CA THR A 92 -9.56 -0.49 21.20
C THR A 92 -8.25 -0.68 20.42
N GLY A 93 -7.47 -1.72 20.74
CA GLY A 93 -6.22 -2.05 20.04
C GLY A 93 -6.42 -2.28 18.53
N PHE A 94 -7.52 -2.91 18.10
CA PHE A 94 -7.81 -3.05 16.67
C PHE A 94 -8.20 -1.71 16.03
N SER A 95 -8.98 -0.87 16.72
CA SER A 95 -9.32 0.47 16.22
C SER A 95 -8.07 1.33 16.00
N ILE A 96 -7.12 1.30 16.94
CA ILE A 96 -5.83 2.02 16.82
C ILE A 96 -5.06 1.50 15.60
N ARG A 97 -4.95 0.17 15.41
CA ARG A 97 -4.28 -0.42 14.24
C ARG A 97 -4.91 0.02 12.94
N ILE A 98 -6.25 0.01 12.85
CA ILE A 98 -6.98 0.40 11.63
C ILE A 98 -6.70 1.87 11.30
N VAL A 99 -6.84 2.78 12.26
CA VAL A 99 -6.59 4.23 12.05
C VAL A 99 -5.13 4.45 11.63
N THR A 100 -4.18 3.91 12.38
CA THR A 100 -2.75 4.13 12.14
C THR A 100 -2.32 3.61 10.78
N ILE A 101 -2.72 2.38 10.41
CA ILE A 101 -2.34 1.76 9.13
C ILE A 101 -3.03 2.48 7.97
N ALA A 102 -4.31 2.84 8.09
CA ALA A 102 -5.03 3.55 7.03
C ALA A 102 -4.40 4.93 6.75
N LEU A 103 -4.15 5.73 7.78
CA LEU A 103 -3.58 7.08 7.61
C LEU A 103 -2.11 7.03 7.15
N SER A 104 -1.28 6.21 7.80
CA SER A 104 0.13 6.14 7.46
C SER A 104 0.37 5.58 6.06
N SER A 105 -0.40 4.59 5.60
CA SER A 105 -0.31 4.08 4.23
C SER A 105 -0.74 5.11 3.18
N LEU A 106 -1.73 5.95 3.50
CA LEU A 106 -2.15 7.06 2.65
C LEU A 106 -1.03 8.09 2.50
N VAL A 107 -0.41 8.51 3.62
CA VAL A 107 0.73 9.44 3.62
C VAL A 107 1.89 8.86 2.82
N LEU A 108 2.26 7.60 3.08
CA LEU A 108 3.32 6.90 2.35
C LEU A 108 3.05 6.89 0.84
N MET A 109 1.84 6.56 0.43
CA MET A 109 1.46 6.57 -0.99
C MET A 109 1.66 7.95 -1.64
N PHE A 110 1.23 9.03 -0.98
CA PHE A 110 1.40 10.40 -1.50
C PHE A 110 2.87 10.79 -1.58
N LEU A 111 3.66 10.49 -0.55
CA LEU A 111 5.10 10.77 -0.54
C LEU A 111 5.80 10.06 -1.71
N LEU A 112 5.55 8.76 -1.88
CA LEU A 112 6.17 7.98 -2.96
C LEU A 112 5.74 8.48 -4.35
N LYS A 113 4.48 8.87 -4.54
CA LYS A 113 4.04 9.48 -5.80
C LYS A 113 4.82 10.76 -6.12
N HIS A 114 4.99 11.65 -5.14
CA HIS A 114 5.76 12.89 -5.29
C HIS A 114 7.25 12.61 -5.58
N LEU A 115 7.84 11.61 -4.94
CA LEU A 115 9.25 11.25 -5.14
C LEU A 115 9.52 10.70 -6.55
N PHE A 116 8.65 9.82 -7.07
CA PHE A 116 8.91 9.11 -8.32
C PHE A 116 8.33 9.78 -9.56
N GLN A 117 7.24 10.53 -9.48
CA GLN A 117 6.63 11.35 -10.53
C GLN A 117 6.40 10.63 -11.88
N ARG A 118 6.11 9.32 -11.87
CA ARG A 118 5.86 8.57 -13.08
C ARG A 118 4.53 8.96 -13.72
N ARG A 119 4.53 9.28 -15.03
CA ARG A 119 3.31 9.53 -15.79
C ARG A 119 2.53 8.24 -16.06
N ARG A 120 1.22 8.35 -16.15
CA ARG A 120 0.32 7.22 -16.47
C ARG A 120 0.44 6.77 -17.92
N PRO A 121 -0.06 5.55 -18.27
CA PRO A 121 -0.23 5.11 -19.65
C PRO A 121 -1.05 6.12 -20.48
N LEU A 122 -0.70 6.28 -21.76
CA LEU A 122 -1.28 7.30 -22.66
C LEU A 122 -2.74 7.02 -23.07
N SER A 123 -3.21 5.77 -22.96
CA SER A 123 -4.54 5.35 -23.41
C SER A 123 -5.33 4.65 -22.31
N PRO A 124 -5.71 5.35 -21.23
CA PRO A 124 -6.47 4.73 -20.15
C PRO A 124 -7.92 4.45 -20.60
N LEU A 125 -8.45 3.30 -20.23
CA LEU A 125 -9.88 2.97 -20.43
C LEU A 125 -10.79 3.75 -19.47
N LEU A 126 -10.23 4.28 -18.39
CA LEU A 126 -10.91 5.19 -17.45
C LEU A 126 -10.46 6.63 -17.69
N LYS A 127 -11.31 7.44 -18.30
CA LYS A 127 -11.05 8.88 -18.55
C LYS A 127 -10.79 9.70 -17.26
N ALA A 128 -11.30 9.25 -16.11
CA ALA A 128 -11.16 9.94 -14.82
C ALA A 128 -9.83 9.68 -14.08
N ALA A 129 -8.92 8.85 -14.65
CA ALA A 129 -7.65 8.55 -14.00
C ALA A 129 -6.66 9.71 -14.17
N ARG A 130 -6.57 10.57 -13.15
CA ARG A 130 -5.66 11.73 -13.12
C ARG A 130 -4.47 11.47 -12.18
N GLY A 131 -3.42 12.29 -12.30
CA GLY A 131 -2.24 12.30 -11.42
C GLY A 131 -1.19 11.26 -11.79
N LEU A 132 -0.31 10.95 -10.81
CA LEU A 132 0.89 10.14 -10.99
C LEU A 132 0.59 8.63 -10.95
N SER A 133 1.42 7.85 -11.67
CA SER A 133 1.21 6.41 -11.84
C SER A 133 1.86 5.58 -10.75
N PHE A 134 3.09 5.86 -10.36
CA PHE A 134 3.87 5.03 -9.45
C PHE A 134 3.90 5.58 -8.02
N PRO A 135 3.78 4.71 -7.04
CA PRO A 135 3.23 3.36 -7.09
C PRO A 135 1.70 3.36 -7.23
N SER A 136 1.11 2.18 -7.51
CA SER A 136 -0.35 2.05 -7.58
C SER A 136 -0.99 2.21 -6.20
N GLY A 137 -1.77 3.29 -6.01
CA GLY A 137 -2.47 3.54 -4.74
C GLY A 137 -3.52 2.48 -4.40
N HIS A 138 -4.25 1.96 -5.40
CA HIS A 138 -5.21 0.87 -5.20
C HIS A 138 -4.51 -0.42 -4.72
N ALA A 139 -3.31 -0.71 -5.23
CA ALA A 139 -2.55 -1.88 -4.81
C ALA A 139 -2.06 -1.75 -3.35
N ILE A 140 -1.48 -0.60 -2.98
CA ILE A 140 -1.06 -0.33 -1.59
C ILE A 140 -2.26 -0.45 -0.65
N MET A 141 -3.35 0.29 -0.94
CA MET A 141 -4.54 0.33 -0.08
C MET A 141 -5.25 -1.03 0.00
N ALA A 142 -5.30 -1.80 -1.08
CA ALA A 142 -5.87 -3.14 -1.04
C ALA A 142 -5.06 -4.06 -0.11
N VAL A 143 -3.74 -4.06 -0.21
CA VAL A 143 -2.88 -4.87 0.67
C VAL A 143 -3.00 -4.43 2.12
N THR A 144 -2.93 -3.12 2.40
CA THR A 144 -2.97 -2.63 3.78
C THR A 144 -4.32 -2.84 4.43
N PHE A 145 -5.44 -2.62 3.71
CA PHE A 145 -6.78 -2.81 4.24
C PHE A 145 -7.16 -4.29 4.36
N TYR A 146 -7.13 -5.04 3.26
CA TYR A 146 -7.53 -6.45 3.28
C TYR A 146 -6.51 -7.34 4.01
N GLY A 147 -5.23 -6.99 3.98
CA GLY A 147 -4.20 -7.65 4.78
C GLY A 147 -4.39 -7.40 6.28
N LEU A 148 -4.82 -6.21 6.68
CA LEU A 148 -5.22 -5.93 8.06
C LEU A 148 -6.48 -6.71 8.45
N LEU A 149 -7.47 -6.86 7.55
CA LEU A 149 -8.62 -7.73 7.79
C LEU A 149 -8.20 -9.18 8.01
N ILE A 150 -7.26 -9.70 7.22
CA ILE A 150 -6.68 -11.04 7.44
C ILE A 150 -6.04 -11.11 8.82
N TYR A 151 -5.24 -10.12 9.22
CA TYR A 151 -4.65 -10.07 10.55
C TYR A 151 -5.71 -10.11 11.66
N ILE A 152 -6.74 -9.28 11.57
CA ILE A 152 -7.85 -9.24 12.54
C ILE A 152 -8.57 -10.60 12.60
N LEU A 153 -8.88 -11.17 11.43
CA LEU A 153 -9.52 -12.48 11.31
C LEU A 153 -8.75 -13.58 12.04
N GLN A 154 -7.42 -13.60 11.89
CA GLN A 154 -6.57 -14.59 12.56
C GLN A 154 -6.60 -14.47 14.09
N HIS A 155 -6.89 -13.27 14.63
CA HIS A 155 -6.92 -13.02 16.07
C HIS A 155 -8.32 -13.07 16.68
N THR A 156 -9.39 -13.00 15.89
CA THR A 156 -10.77 -12.91 16.41
C THR A 156 -11.60 -14.18 16.17
N ILE A 157 -11.38 -14.90 15.08
CA ILE A 157 -12.14 -16.09 14.74
C ILE A 157 -11.42 -17.35 15.25
N ARG A 158 -12.17 -18.30 15.80
CA ARG A 158 -11.63 -19.57 16.33
C ARG A 158 -11.66 -20.72 15.33
N LEU A 159 -12.55 -20.64 14.32
CA LEU A 159 -12.76 -21.72 13.33
C LEU A 159 -11.71 -21.67 12.22
N ASP A 160 -10.73 -22.58 12.25
CA ASP A 160 -9.59 -22.55 11.32
C ASP A 160 -9.99 -22.71 9.85
N GLY A 161 -11.00 -23.55 9.55
CA GLY A 161 -11.51 -23.68 8.17
C GLY A 161 -12.04 -22.38 7.59
N ILE A 162 -12.77 -21.60 8.39
CA ILE A 162 -13.31 -20.30 7.97
C ILE A 162 -12.16 -19.30 7.77
N LYS A 163 -11.19 -19.24 8.70
CA LYS A 163 -10.01 -18.39 8.56
C LYS A 163 -9.29 -18.65 7.24
N TYR A 164 -9.05 -19.92 6.92
CA TYR A 164 -8.35 -20.31 5.70
C TYR A 164 -9.10 -19.85 4.44
N VAL A 165 -10.39 -20.18 4.33
CA VAL A 165 -11.21 -19.82 3.17
C VAL A 165 -11.29 -18.30 2.98
N VAL A 166 -11.59 -17.54 4.05
CA VAL A 166 -11.70 -16.08 3.97
C VAL A 166 -10.35 -15.44 3.66
N THR A 167 -9.25 -15.96 4.22
CA THR A 167 -7.90 -15.47 3.89
C THR A 167 -7.60 -15.65 2.41
N VAL A 168 -7.87 -16.82 1.84
CA VAL A 168 -7.67 -17.08 0.41
C VAL A 168 -8.52 -16.13 -0.44
N LEU A 169 -9.79 -15.94 -0.11
CA LEU A 169 -10.68 -15.02 -0.83
C LEU A 169 -10.19 -13.58 -0.77
N LEU A 170 -9.71 -13.10 0.37
CA LEU A 170 -9.15 -11.76 0.52
C LEU A 170 -7.84 -11.58 -0.26
N VAL A 171 -6.97 -12.58 -0.28
CA VAL A 171 -5.74 -12.56 -1.10
C VAL A 171 -6.08 -12.52 -2.58
N LEU A 172 -7.05 -13.32 -3.03
CA LEU A 172 -7.52 -13.28 -4.42
C LEU A 172 -8.14 -11.91 -4.77
N LEU A 173 -8.88 -11.30 -3.84
CA LEU A 173 -9.45 -9.97 -4.02
C LEU A 173 -8.34 -8.89 -4.15
N ILE A 174 -7.31 -8.95 -3.32
CA ILE A 174 -6.14 -8.06 -3.43
C ILE A 174 -5.53 -8.16 -4.84
N ALA A 175 -5.26 -9.40 -5.28
CA ALA A 175 -4.70 -9.65 -6.61
C ALA A 175 -5.63 -9.15 -7.73
N ALA A 176 -6.94 -9.42 -7.61
CA ALA A 176 -7.94 -8.97 -8.57
C ALA A 176 -8.03 -7.43 -8.65
N ILE A 177 -8.01 -6.72 -7.51
CA ILE A 177 -7.98 -5.25 -7.49
C ILE A 177 -6.75 -4.74 -8.24
N GLY A 178 -5.57 -5.29 -7.98
CA GLY A 178 -4.34 -4.92 -8.70
C GLY A 178 -4.45 -5.21 -10.21
N TYR A 179 -4.95 -6.39 -10.59
CA TYR A 179 -5.18 -6.75 -11.99
C TYR A 179 -6.08 -5.74 -12.70
N THR A 180 -7.16 -5.27 -12.05
CA THR A 180 -8.04 -4.27 -12.65
C THR A 180 -7.32 -2.99 -13.05
N ARG A 181 -6.24 -2.62 -12.33
CA ARG A 181 -5.50 -1.38 -12.60
C ARG A 181 -4.69 -1.46 -13.89
N VAL A 182 -4.18 -2.66 -14.20
CA VAL A 182 -3.48 -2.97 -15.45
C VAL A 182 -4.50 -3.12 -16.58
N TYR A 183 -5.55 -3.89 -16.35
CA TYR A 183 -6.65 -4.10 -17.33
C TYR A 183 -7.26 -2.77 -17.81
N LEU A 184 -7.57 -1.86 -16.88
CA LEU A 184 -8.13 -0.54 -17.16
C LEU A 184 -7.09 0.47 -17.69
N ARG A 185 -5.83 0.05 -17.88
CA ARG A 185 -4.70 0.85 -18.37
C ARG A 185 -4.47 2.15 -17.60
N VAL A 186 -4.77 2.15 -16.31
CA VAL A 186 -4.55 3.32 -15.45
C VAL A 186 -3.22 3.28 -14.70
N HIS A 187 -2.62 2.08 -14.61
CA HIS A 187 -1.30 1.82 -14.05
C HIS A 187 -0.56 0.79 -14.89
N TYR A 188 0.75 0.87 -14.92
CA TYR A 188 1.60 -0.19 -15.45
C TYR A 188 1.61 -1.39 -14.49
N ALA A 189 1.91 -2.60 -15.02
CA ALA A 189 2.03 -3.80 -14.17
C ALA A 189 3.11 -3.64 -13.11
N SER A 190 4.23 -3.00 -13.45
CA SER A 190 5.31 -2.66 -12.52
C SER A 190 4.87 -1.71 -11.39
N ASP A 191 3.93 -0.76 -11.64
CA ASP A 191 3.37 0.11 -10.59
C ASP A 191 2.55 -0.69 -9.58
N VAL A 192 1.81 -1.69 -10.08
CA VAL A 192 0.95 -2.57 -9.25
C VAL A 192 1.80 -3.52 -8.42
N ALA A 193 2.79 -4.17 -9.04
CA ALA A 193 3.71 -5.06 -8.33
C ALA A 193 4.46 -4.33 -7.21
N ALA A 194 5.00 -3.14 -7.51
CA ALA A 194 5.63 -2.29 -6.50
C ALA A 194 4.63 -1.89 -5.41
N GLY A 195 3.39 -1.55 -5.77
CA GLY A 195 2.34 -1.22 -4.81
C GLY A 195 2.02 -2.36 -3.85
N PHE A 196 1.99 -3.61 -4.33
CA PHE A 196 1.79 -4.79 -3.49
C PHE A 196 2.97 -5.00 -2.52
N ILE A 197 4.20 -4.92 -3.01
CA ILE A 197 5.41 -5.08 -2.18
C ILE A 197 5.46 -4.00 -1.10
N ILE A 198 5.28 -2.73 -1.49
CA ILE A 198 5.30 -1.59 -0.57
C ILE A 198 4.18 -1.71 0.47
N GLY A 199 2.95 -2.04 0.04
CA GLY A 199 1.82 -2.21 0.94
C GLY A 199 2.03 -3.35 1.94
N PHE A 200 2.60 -4.47 1.50
CA PHE A 200 2.90 -5.63 2.35
C PHE A 200 3.98 -5.31 3.39
N LEU A 201 5.11 -4.73 2.94
CA LEU A 201 6.17 -4.31 3.85
C LEU A 201 5.68 -3.28 4.87
N TRP A 202 4.89 -2.30 4.42
CA TRP A 202 4.33 -1.28 5.30
C TRP A 202 3.39 -1.86 6.34
N LEU A 203 2.52 -2.81 5.94
CA LEU A 203 1.62 -3.50 6.86
C LEU A 203 2.41 -4.26 7.95
N ILE A 204 3.43 -5.03 7.58
CA ILE A 204 4.27 -5.77 8.53
C ILE A 204 4.96 -4.80 9.49
N ILE A 205 5.62 -3.76 8.96
CA ILE A 205 6.32 -2.76 9.78
C ILE A 205 5.36 -2.11 10.77
N SER A 206 4.20 -1.65 10.29
CA SER A 206 3.19 -0.98 11.12
C SER A 206 2.66 -1.90 12.23
N LEU A 207 2.35 -3.16 11.92
CA LEU A 207 1.90 -4.13 12.93
C LEU A 207 2.99 -4.45 13.95
N SER A 208 4.24 -4.59 13.51
CA SER A 208 5.38 -4.86 14.40
C SER A 208 5.65 -3.70 15.35
N VAL A 209 5.64 -2.47 14.84
CA VAL A 209 5.84 -1.25 15.65
C VAL A 209 4.72 -1.09 16.67
N LEU A 210 3.45 -1.24 16.25
CA LEU A 210 2.31 -1.12 17.16
C LEU A 210 2.35 -2.19 18.26
N LYS A 211 2.71 -3.43 17.93
CA LYS A 211 2.90 -4.50 18.95
C LYS A 211 4.04 -4.18 19.89
N GLY A 212 5.15 -3.64 19.39
CA GLY A 212 6.28 -3.20 20.24
C GLY A 212 5.88 -2.11 21.24
N ILE A 213 5.12 -1.10 20.78
CA ILE A 213 4.60 -0.02 21.64
C ILE A 213 3.65 -0.58 22.71
N GLU A 214 2.73 -1.48 22.34
CA GLU A 214 1.81 -2.10 23.31
C GLU A 214 2.57 -2.88 24.40
N ASN A 215 3.56 -3.67 24.01
CA ASN A 215 4.38 -4.41 24.98
C ASN A 215 5.14 -3.48 25.93
N TYR A 216 5.68 -2.37 25.40
CA TYR A 216 6.39 -1.37 26.21
C TYR A 216 5.47 -0.65 27.21
N ILE A 217 4.22 -0.34 26.82
CA ILE A 217 3.26 0.31 27.73
C ILE A 217 2.74 -0.66 28.78
N ALA A 218 2.72 -1.98 28.50
CA ALA A 218 2.24 -3.01 29.42
C ALA A 218 3.32 -3.50 30.42
N SER A 219 4.60 -3.17 30.16
CA SER A 219 5.72 -3.46 31.07
C SER A 219 5.90 -2.39 32.14
#